data_623e2a84021c36d660b5f7eca18e86c3
#
_entry.id   623e2a84021c36d660b5f7eca18e86c3
#
_cell.length_a   1.000
_cell.length_b   1.000
_cell.length_c   1.000
_cell.angle_alpha   90.00
_cell.angle_beta   90.00
_cell.angle_gamma   90.00
#
_symmetry.space_group_name_H-M   'P 1'
#
loop_
_entity.id
_entity.type
_entity.pdbx_description
1 polymer ?
#
loop_
_entity_poly.entity_id
_entity_poly.type
_entity_poly.pdbx_seq_one_letter_code
_entity_poly.pdbx_strand_id
1 'polypeptide(L)'
;MSYNILRHRDHPGGLTDPGLLATIREDLARDGWTLLRGFQPDMEAFSGVVTTLCRRVTFDPARSHTTDTTQMVDAGLGPIGLHIENGNTPRCPDIVTFFAQTAAFEGSQTTICDGRAVWDRFDDALKVRWSQRMTVERVLPEALWKRYLANEHPAISDPAQVTMEHVLQFKAAIPDQDFALHPDGSLTYRLTLDPVRPSALGGETRGFANAVLGPSHNYQPPRYAMADGTEVTPEEIERIRALAEEVTHEINWQDGDIAILDNTRVMHGRRAIADANRNLFIGMGTI
;
A
#
# COMPACT_ATOMS: atom_id res chain seq x y z
N MET A 1 13.03 -14.93 12.48
CA MET A 1 13.03 -15.37 11.07
C MET A 1 14.11 -14.61 10.33
N SER A 2 14.89 -15.25 9.46
CA SER A 2 15.89 -14.52 8.65
C SER A 2 15.17 -13.77 7.56
N TYR A 3 15.48 -12.48 7.39
CA TYR A 3 15.00 -11.69 6.26
C TYR A 3 15.48 -12.31 4.94
N ASN A 4 14.63 -12.38 3.93
CA ASN A 4 15.06 -12.70 2.57
C ASN A 4 15.81 -11.50 1.99
N ILE A 5 17.10 -11.45 2.24
CA ILE A 5 17.98 -10.42 1.68
C ILE A 5 18.71 -11.04 0.49
N LEU A 6 18.35 -10.60 -0.70
CA LEU A 6 19.08 -10.92 -1.92
C LEU A 6 20.25 -9.93 -2.08
N ARG A 7 21.46 -10.44 -2.17
CA ARG A 7 22.66 -9.63 -2.22
C ARG A 7 23.27 -9.61 -3.62
N HIS A 8 23.77 -8.45 -4.04
CA HIS A 8 24.42 -8.29 -5.33
C HIS A 8 25.54 -9.32 -5.58
N ARG A 9 26.34 -9.65 -4.57
CA ARG A 9 27.42 -10.65 -4.69
C ARG A 9 26.93 -12.03 -5.16
N ASP A 10 25.66 -12.37 -4.87
CA ASP A 10 25.05 -13.64 -5.22
C ASP A 10 24.32 -13.58 -6.59
N HIS A 11 24.19 -12.34 -7.12
CA HIS A 11 23.51 -12.01 -8.38
C HIS A 11 24.34 -11.02 -9.23
N PRO A 12 25.52 -11.42 -9.76
CA PRO A 12 26.44 -10.51 -10.44
C PRO A 12 25.89 -9.90 -11.73
N GLY A 13 24.83 -10.46 -12.31
CA GLY A 13 24.11 -9.89 -13.46
C GLY A 13 23.33 -8.61 -13.16
N GLY A 14 23.27 -8.20 -11.89
CA GLY A 14 22.59 -6.96 -11.47
C GLY A 14 21.06 -7.07 -11.46
N LEU A 15 20.39 -5.92 -11.39
CA LEU A 15 18.92 -5.83 -11.20
C LEU A 15 18.09 -6.37 -12.40
N THR A 16 18.69 -6.48 -13.56
CA THR A 16 18.04 -7.02 -14.78
C THR A 16 18.32 -8.50 -15.00
N ASP A 17 19.04 -9.16 -14.09
CA ASP A 17 19.34 -10.58 -14.16
C ASP A 17 18.03 -11.40 -14.11
N PRO A 18 17.71 -12.22 -15.12
CA PRO A 18 16.51 -13.07 -15.11
C PRO A 18 16.46 -14.02 -13.92
N GLY A 19 17.62 -14.51 -13.43
CA GLY A 19 17.70 -15.35 -12.23
C GLY A 19 17.30 -14.61 -10.97
N LEU A 20 17.75 -13.37 -10.80
CA LEU A 20 17.32 -12.50 -9.70
C LEU A 20 15.81 -12.24 -9.76
N LEU A 21 15.27 -11.92 -10.95
CA LEU A 21 13.84 -11.65 -11.10
C LEU A 21 12.97 -12.89 -10.81
N ALA A 22 13.44 -14.08 -11.16
CA ALA A 22 12.78 -15.33 -10.80
C ALA A 22 12.77 -15.52 -9.27
N THR A 23 13.92 -15.33 -8.61
CA THR A 23 14.03 -15.43 -7.16
C THR A 23 13.15 -14.40 -6.44
N ILE A 24 13.07 -13.16 -6.94
CA ILE A 24 12.16 -12.13 -6.39
C ILE A 24 10.71 -12.65 -6.42
N ARG A 25 10.25 -13.19 -7.55
CA ARG A 25 8.89 -13.71 -7.68
C ARG A 25 8.63 -14.89 -6.74
N GLU A 26 9.59 -15.79 -6.58
CA GLU A 26 9.52 -16.91 -5.63
C GLU A 26 9.42 -16.42 -4.18
N ASP A 27 10.23 -15.43 -3.80
CA ASP A 27 10.19 -14.84 -2.46
C ASP A 27 8.85 -14.14 -2.20
N LEU A 28 8.33 -13.37 -3.15
CA LEU A 28 7.02 -12.72 -3.03
C LEU A 28 5.90 -13.76 -2.86
N ALA A 29 5.94 -14.84 -3.62
CA ALA A 29 4.94 -15.91 -3.50
C ALA A 29 5.03 -16.63 -2.14
N ARG A 30 6.24 -16.93 -1.67
CA ARG A 30 6.50 -17.67 -0.43
C ARG A 30 6.29 -16.79 0.82
N ASP A 31 6.94 -15.62 0.87
CA ASP A 31 7.07 -14.79 2.07
C ASP A 31 6.34 -13.45 1.97
N GLY A 32 5.88 -13.07 0.77
CA GLY A 32 5.17 -11.82 0.49
C GLY A 32 6.09 -10.61 0.30
N TRP A 33 7.39 -10.72 0.56
CA TRP A 33 8.33 -9.61 0.37
C TRP A 33 9.78 -10.08 0.27
N THR A 34 10.64 -9.20 -0.27
CA THR A 34 12.09 -9.41 -0.33
C THR A 34 12.83 -8.08 -0.26
N LEU A 35 14.10 -8.10 0.14
CA LEU A 35 14.98 -6.93 0.22
C LEU A 35 16.22 -7.15 -0.65
N LEU A 36 16.43 -6.27 -1.61
CA LEU A 36 17.64 -6.24 -2.43
C LEU A 36 18.67 -5.32 -1.76
N ARG A 37 19.87 -5.80 -1.50
CA ARG A 37 20.93 -5.07 -0.80
C ARG A 37 22.28 -5.15 -1.50
N GLY A 38 22.94 -3.99 -1.62
CA GLY A 38 24.28 -3.88 -2.19
C GLY A 38 24.31 -3.76 -3.72
N PHE A 39 23.16 -3.56 -4.38
CA PHE A 39 23.09 -3.37 -5.84
C PHE A 39 23.43 -1.95 -6.30
N GLN A 40 23.35 -0.97 -5.39
CA GLN A 40 23.68 0.45 -5.65
C GLN A 40 22.93 1.04 -6.87
N PRO A 41 21.59 0.92 -6.96
CA PRO A 41 20.85 1.44 -8.08
C PRO A 41 20.82 2.96 -8.11
N ASP A 42 20.73 3.53 -9.29
CA ASP A 42 20.22 4.88 -9.50
C ASP A 42 18.70 4.85 -9.71
N MET A 43 18.10 6.01 -9.97
CA MET A 43 16.64 6.13 -10.20
C MET A 43 16.19 5.44 -11.48
N GLU A 44 17.02 5.39 -12.51
CA GLU A 44 16.69 4.70 -13.77
C GLU A 44 16.66 3.19 -13.56
N ALA A 45 17.66 2.63 -12.88
CA ALA A 45 17.69 1.22 -12.53
C ALA A 45 16.53 0.83 -11.62
N PHE A 46 16.17 1.66 -10.63
CA PHE A 46 14.98 1.46 -9.79
C PHE A 46 13.68 1.49 -10.62
N SER A 47 13.51 2.48 -11.51
CA SER A 47 12.38 2.54 -12.44
C SER A 47 12.30 1.28 -13.31
N GLY A 48 13.45 0.75 -13.75
CA GLY A 48 13.54 -0.50 -14.49
C GLY A 48 13.03 -1.71 -13.70
N VAL A 49 13.32 -1.79 -12.40
CA VAL A 49 12.76 -2.84 -11.51
C VAL A 49 11.23 -2.72 -11.45
N VAL A 50 10.68 -1.51 -11.24
CA VAL A 50 9.23 -1.28 -11.18
C VAL A 50 8.54 -1.73 -12.46
N THR A 51 9.03 -1.30 -13.64
CA THR A 51 8.44 -1.63 -14.95
C THR A 51 8.60 -3.10 -15.33
N THR A 52 9.62 -3.79 -14.80
CA THR A 52 9.81 -5.23 -15.02
C THR A 52 8.88 -6.08 -14.17
N LEU A 53 8.56 -5.63 -12.96
CA LEU A 53 7.68 -6.35 -12.04
C LEU A 53 6.20 -6.04 -12.28
N CYS A 54 5.88 -4.82 -12.75
CA CYS A 54 4.52 -4.35 -12.92
C CYS A 54 4.14 -4.29 -14.40
N ARG A 55 3.01 -4.90 -14.74
CA ARG A 55 2.41 -4.77 -16.08
C ARG A 55 1.87 -3.36 -16.33
N ARG A 56 1.33 -2.73 -15.28
CA ARG A 56 0.85 -1.35 -15.28
C ARG A 56 1.31 -0.65 -14.02
N VAL A 57 2.03 0.45 -14.19
CA VAL A 57 2.40 1.34 -13.08
C VAL A 57 1.17 2.14 -12.62
N THR A 58 1.04 2.31 -11.32
CA THR A 58 -0.03 3.09 -10.67
C THR A 58 0.57 4.10 -9.71
N PHE A 59 -0.21 5.10 -9.30
CA PHE A 59 0.27 6.21 -8.48
C PHE A 59 -0.72 6.52 -7.34
N ASP A 60 -0.20 7.11 -6.27
CA ASP A 60 -1.02 7.78 -5.28
C ASP A 60 -1.20 9.25 -5.71
N PRO A 61 -2.45 9.72 -5.97
CA PRO A 61 -2.71 11.11 -6.38
C PRO A 61 -2.30 12.16 -5.34
N ALA A 62 -2.08 11.77 -4.09
CA ALA A 62 -1.65 12.67 -3.02
C ALA A 62 -0.14 12.89 -2.98
N ARG A 63 0.66 12.10 -3.73
CA ARG A 63 2.13 12.15 -3.73
C ARG A 63 2.69 12.90 -4.93
N SER A 64 3.88 13.48 -4.76
CA SER A 64 4.62 14.14 -5.85
C SER A 64 5.37 13.10 -6.71
N HIS A 65 5.28 13.26 -8.03
CA HIS A 65 6.04 12.43 -8.97
C HIS A 65 7.52 12.80 -8.93
N THR A 66 8.38 11.79 -8.99
CA THR A 66 9.83 11.95 -9.16
C THR A 66 10.25 11.57 -10.57
N THR A 67 9.66 10.51 -11.10
CA THR A 67 9.78 10.06 -12.49
C THR A 67 8.41 9.62 -13.01
N ASP A 68 8.35 9.13 -14.26
CA ASP A 68 7.13 8.55 -14.84
C ASP A 68 6.68 7.23 -14.18
N THR A 69 7.47 6.69 -13.24
CA THR A 69 7.20 5.40 -12.59
C THR A 69 7.30 5.45 -11.08
N THR A 70 7.78 6.56 -10.50
CA THR A 70 8.10 6.65 -9.07
C THR A 70 7.65 7.95 -8.44
N GLN A 71 7.36 7.89 -7.14
CA GLN A 71 6.96 9.03 -6.33
C GLN A 71 7.83 9.12 -5.06
N MET A 72 7.95 10.32 -4.49
CA MET A 72 8.67 10.52 -3.21
C MET A 72 7.79 10.09 -2.02
N VAL A 73 8.42 9.53 -0.99
CA VAL A 73 7.77 9.22 0.28
C VAL A 73 8.02 10.36 1.26
N ASP A 74 7.12 11.34 1.28
CA ASP A 74 7.23 12.63 2.00
C ASP A 74 6.12 12.86 3.05
N ALA A 75 5.46 11.82 3.53
CA ALA A 75 4.31 11.90 4.47
C ALA A 75 4.72 12.28 5.91
N GLY A 76 5.34 13.46 6.10
CA GLY A 76 5.71 14.01 7.41
C GLY A 76 6.71 13.15 8.22
N LEU A 77 6.96 13.48 9.49
CA LEU A 77 7.96 12.84 10.35
C LEU A 77 7.37 11.83 11.34
N GLY A 78 6.06 11.84 11.58
CA GLY A 78 5.40 10.93 12.50
C GLY A 78 5.42 9.47 12.06
N PRO A 79 5.10 8.52 12.95
CA PRO A 79 4.93 7.13 12.57
C PRO A 79 3.72 6.97 11.65
N ILE A 80 3.76 5.94 10.80
CA ILE A 80 2.65 5.54 9.94
C ILE A 80 2.27 4.12 10.33
N GLY A 81 0.98 3.90 10.64
CA GLY A 81 0.47 2.58 11.00
C GLY A 81 0.48 1.62 9.81
N LEU A 82 0.32 0.34 10.10
CA LEU A 82 0.30 -0.72 9.10
C LEU A 82 -0.87 -0.57 8.13
N HIS A 83 -0.57 -0.59 6.84
CA HIS A 83 -1.55 -0.48 5.76
C HIS A 83 -1.02 -1.15 4.48
N ILE A 84 -1.92 -1.41 3.55
CA ILE A 84 -1.56 -1.64 2.15
C ILE A 84 -1.72 -0.33 1.38
N GLU A 85 -0.89 -0.07 0.39
CA GLU A 85 -1.01 1.12 -0.45
C GLU A 85 -2.36 1.12 -1.18
N ASN A 86 -3.00 2.29 -1.17
CA ASN A 86 -4.34 2.49 -1.74
C ASN A 86 -5.42 1.54 -1.20
N GLY A 87 -5.25 0.98 0.01
CA GLY A 87 -6.14 -0.03 0.59
C GLY A 87 -7.58 0.43 0.85
N ASN A 88 -7.85 1.73 0.79
CA ASN A 88 -9.18 2.34 0.89
C ASN A 88 -9.66 2.88 -0.46
N THR A 89 -9.08 2.44 -1.56
CA THR A 89 -9.50 2.74 -2.94
C THR A 89 -9.87 1.45 -3.66
N PRO A 90 -10.67 1.52 -4.73
CA PRO A 90 -11.13 0.33 -5.42
C PRO A 90 -10.05 -0.39 -6.23
N ARG A 91 -8.95 0.28 -6.48
CA ARG A 91 -7.82 -0.23 -7.28
C ARG A 91 -6.52 -0.12 -6.48
N CYS A 92 -6.27 -1.14 -5.65
CA CYS A 92 -4.97 -1.27 -4.99
C CYS A 92 -3.93 -1.77 -5.99
N PRO A 93 -2.66 -1.33 -5.90
CA PRO A 93 -1.57 -2.00 -6.59
C PRO A 93 -1.35 -3.43 -6.03
N ASP A 94 -0.89 -4.35 -6.89
CA ASP A 94 -0.52 -5.70 -6.45
C ASP A 94 0.89 -5.71 -5.87
N ILE A 95 1.79 -4.90 -6.43
CA ILE A 95 3.18 -4.76 -6.00
C ILE A 95 3.45 -3.34 -5.55
N VAL A 96 4.18 -3.23 -4.45
CA VAL A 96 4.80 -1.99 -3.96
C VAL A 96 6.29 -2.20 -3.83
N THR A 97 7.07 -1.24 -4.32
CA THR A 97 8.53 -1.22 -4.22
C THR A 97 8.97 0.05 -3.52
N PHE A 98 9.94 -0.06 -2.61
CA PHE A 98 10.58 1.09 -1.97
C PHE A 98 12.06 1.10 -2.31
N PHE A 99 12.61 2.27 -2.56
CA PHE A 99 14.02 2.48 -2.82
C PHE A 99 14.58 3.53 -1.85
N ALA A 100 15.53 3.13 -1.02
CA ALA A 100 16.27 4.01 -0.14
C ALA A 100 17.52 4.53 -0.86
N GLN A 101 17.41 5.66 -1.58
CA GLN A 101 18.56 6.32 -2.17
C GLN A 101 19.52 6.81 -1.07
N THR A 102 18.94 7.39 -0.02
CA THR A 102 19.65 7.77 1.20
C THR A 102 18.86 7.28 2.39
N ALA A 103 19.44 6.43 3.21
CA ALA A 103 18.84 5.91 4.43
C ALA A 103 18.99 6.93 5.57
N ALA A 104 17.98 7.02 6.45
CA ALA A 104 18.10 7.76 7.69
C ALA A 104 19.14 7.11 8.60
N PHE A 105 19.96 7.91 9.27
CA PHE A 105 20.93 7.43 10.26
C PHE A 105 20.23 6.85 11.49
N GLU A 106 19.07 7.43 11.89
CA GLU A 106 18.30 7.02 13.06
C GLU A 106 16.80 7.08 12.80
N GLY A 107 16.07 6.10 13.31
CA GLY A 107 14.63 5.97 13.14
C GLY A 107 14.23 5.60 11.70
N SER A 108 12.99 5.88 11.33
CA SER A 108 12.52 5.76 9.94
C SER A 108 12.44 4.34 9.37
N GLN A 109 12.57 3.30 10.21
CA GLN A 109 12.41 1.93 9.76
C GLN A 109 11.04 1.74 9.09
N THR A 110 11.03 1.07 7.94
CA THR A 110 9.78 0.58 7.37
C THR A 110 9.38 -0.68 8.11
N THR A 111 8.16 -0.68 8.64
CA THR A 111 7.58 -1.88 9.26
C THR A 111 6.93 -2.75 8.19
N ILE A 112 7.12 -4.06 8.28
CA ILE A 112 6.60 -5.07 7.35
C ILE A 112 5.81 -6.10 8.17
N CYS A 113 4.58 -6.36 7.77
CA CYS A 113 3.68 -7.25 8.48
C CYS A 113 2.93 -8.16 7.51
N ASP A 114 3.19 -9.46 7.57
CA ASP A 114 2.46 -10.45 6.77
C ASP A 114 1.03 -10.60 7.30
N GLY A 115 0.06 -10.24 6.49
CA GLY A 115 -1.36 -10.35 6.83
C GLY A 115 -1.82 -11.78 7.13
N ARG A 116 -1.15 -12.81 6.62
CA ARG A 116 -1.42 -14.22 6.98
C ARG A 116 -1.02 -14.49 8.42
N ALA A 117 0.16 -14.01 8.85
CA ALA A 117 0.61 -14.16 10.23
C ALA A 117 -0.30 -13.40 11.21
N VAL A 118 -0.85 -12.26 10.83
CA VAL A 118 -1.87 -11.54 11.62
C VAL A 118 -3.15 -12.35 11.71
N TRP A 119 -3.64 -12.87 10.57
CA TRP A 119 -4.85 -13.69 10.52
C TRP A 119 -4.76 -14.94 11.38
N ASP A 120 -3.60 -15.57 11.42
CA ASP A 120 -3.35 -16.75 12.25
C ASP A 120 -3.40 -16.46 13.77
N ARG A 121 -3.15 -15.18 14.16
CA ARG A 121 -3.27 -14.72 15.56
C ARG A 121 -4.70 -14.37 15.98
N PHE A 122 -5.61 -14.25 15.04
CA PHE A 122 -7.02 -13.98 15.36
C PHE A 122 -7.64 -15.21 16.02
N ASP A 123 -8.40 -14.97 17.09
CA ASP A 123 -9.29 -15.98 17.64
C ASP A 123 -10.54 -16.17 16.76
N ASP A 124 -11.36 -17.15 17.09
CA ASP A 124 -12.53 -17.51 16.28
C ASP A 124 -13.52 -16.33 16.15
N ALA A 125 -13.70 -15.54 17.20
CA ALA A 125 -14.61 -14.38 17.18
C ALA A 125 -14.13 -13.30 16.22
N LEU A 126 -12.84 -12.95 16.25
CA LEU A 126 -12.23 -12.04 15.29
C LEU A 126 -12.28 -12.61 13.86
N LYS A 127 -12.00 -13.90 13.68
CA LYS A 127 -12.07 -14.54 12.36
C LYS A 127 -13.47 -14.49 11.78
N VAL A 128 -14.50 -14.80 12.55
CA VAL A 128 -15.91 -14.69 12.11
C VAL A 128 -16.24 -13.26 11.72
N ARG A 129 -15.86 -12.29 12.56
CA ARG A 129 -16.15 -10.87 12.32
C ARG A 129 -15.43 -10.33 11.07
N TRP A 130 -14.11 -10.54 10.96
CA TRP A 130 -13.29 -10.00 9.88
C TRP A 130 -13.34 -10.81 8.58
N SER A 131 -14.03 -11.94 8.57
CA SER A 131 -14.41 -12.65 7.33
C SER A 131 -15.56 -11.97 6.57
N GLN A 132 -16.29 -11.06 7.22
CA GLN A 132 -17.32 -10.26 6.57
C GLN A 132 -16.70 -9.20 5.66
N ARG A 133 -17.46 -8.76 4.66
CA ARG A 133 -17.10 -7.55 3.91
C ARG A 133 -17.20 -6.32 4.81
N MET A 134 -16.40 -5.32 4.52
CA MET A 134 -16.32 -4.08 5.28
C MET A 134 -16.58 -2.89 4.36
N THR A 135 -17.32 -1.90 4.85
CA THR A 135 -17.50 -0.61 4.19
C THR A 135 -16.55 0.42 4.79
N VAL A 136 -15.81 1.10 3.91
CA VAL A 136 -15.01 2.28 4.22
C VAL A 136 -15.78 3.50 3.77
N GLU A 137 -16.04 4.44 4.67
CA GLU A 137 -16.70 5.70 4.36
C GLU A 137 -15.75 6.87 4.60
N ARG A 138 -15.71 7.82 3.65
CA ARG A 138 -14.93 9.05 3.73
C ARG A 138 -15.73 10.22 3.19
N VAL A 139 -15.52 11.39 3.78
CA VAL A 139 -15.96 12.67 3.19
C VAL A 139 -14.75 13.35 2.60
N LEU A 140 -14.76 13.52 1.28
CA LEU A 140 -13.65 14.07 0.51
C LEU A 140 -13.98 15.50 0.07
N PRO A 141 -13.11 16.50 0.33
CA PRO A 141 -13.23 17.84 -0.23
C PRO A 141 -13.25 17.79 -1.76
N GLU A 142 -13.93 18.78 -2.40
CA GLU A 142 -14.11 18.82 -3.85
C GLU A 142 -12.78 18.70 -4.62
N ALA A 143 -11.79 19.49 -4.25
CA ALA A 143 -10.49 19.49 -4.91
C ALA A 143 -9.78 18.11 -4.81
N LEU A 144 -10.05 17.35 -3.74
CA LEU A 144 -9.42 16.05 -3.52
C LEU A 144 -10.09 14.95 -4.35
N TRP A 145 -11.43 14.81 -4.28
CA TRP A 145 -12.10 13.77 -5.04
C TRP A 145 -12.00 13.98 -6.55
N LYS A 146 -11.98 15.23 -7.02
CA LYS A 146 -11.74 15.55 -8.43
C LYS A 146 -10.33 15.13 -8.88
N ARG A 147 -9.31 15.32 -8.04
CA ARG A 147 -7.95 14.90 -8.33
C ARG A 147 -7.84 13.36 -8.41
N TYR A 148 -8.47 12.64 -7.48
CA TYR A 148 -8.52 11.18 -7.53
C TYR A 148 -9.16 10.67 -8.82
N LEU A 149 -10.30 11.22 -9.22
CA LEU A 149 -10.98 10.84 -10.46
C LEU A 149 -10.16 11.16 -11.72
N ALA A 150 -9.54 12.33 -11.79
CA ALA A 150 -8.69 12.70 -12.91
C ALA A 150 -7.49 11.75 -13.05
N ASN A 151 -6.87 11.35 -11.93
CA ASN A 151 -5.76 10.40 -11.94
C ASN A 151 -6.16 9.01 -12.46
N GLU A 152 -7.38 8.58 -12.19
CA GLU A 152 -7.88 7.27 -12.61
C GLU A 152 -8.48 7.27 -14.03
N HIS A 153 -8.84 8.43 -14.58
CA HIS A 153 -9.54 8.53 -15.84
C HIS A 153 -8.57 8.92 -16.98
N PRO A 154 -8.35 8.04 -17.99
CA PRO A 154 -7.31 8.22 -18.99
C PRO A 154 -7.50 9.46 -19.90
N ALA A 155 -8.72 10.02 -19.98
CA ALA A 155 -9.03 11.17 -20.82
C ALA A 155 -9.12 12.50 -20.05
N ILE A 156 -8.90 12.51 -18.72
CA ILE A 156 -8.99 13.73 -17.90
C ILE A 156 -7.59 14.04 -17.37
N SER A 157 -6.99 15.11 -17.92
CA SER A 157 -5.69 15.61 -17.46
C SER A 157 -5.79 16.73 -16.41
N ASP A 158 -6.94 17.41 -16.35
CA ASP A 158 -7.20 18.53 -15.43
C ASP A 158 -8.34 18.16 -14.46
N PRO A 159 -8.10 18.11 -13.14
CA PRO A 159 -9.15 17.87 -12.15
C PRO A 159 -10.35 18.82 -12.23
N ALA A 160 -10.17 20.05 -12.73
CA ALA A 160 -11.27 21.01 -12.92
C ALA A 160 -12.31 20.53 -13.95
N GLN A 161 -11.94 19.64 -14.87
CA GLN A 161 -12.83 19.07 -15.88
C GLN A 161 -13.68 17.91 -15.34
N VAL A 162 -13.41 17.44 -14.13
CA VAL A 162 -14.17 16.34 -13.52
C VAL A 162 -15.58 16.80 -13.17
N THR A 163 -16.57 16.05 -13.67
CA THR A 163 -18.01 16.28 -13.45
C THR A 163 -18.67 15.10 -12.73
N MET A 164 -19.92 15.28 -12.29
CA MET A 164 -20.71 14.18 -11.72
C MET A 164 -20.99 13.06 -12.72
N GLU A 165 -20.98 13.31 -14.01
CA GLU A 165 -21.11 12.26 -15.03
C GLU A 165 -19.93 11.30 -14.94
N HIS A 166 -18.71 11.80 -14.77
CA HIS A 166 -17.52 10.96 -14.55
C HIS A 166 -17.63 10.14 -13.26
N VAL A 167 -18.18 10.71 -12.17
CA VAL A 167 -18.45 9.97 -10.93
C VAL A 167 -19.42 8.79 -11.18
N LEU A 168 -20.50 9.02 -11.93
CA LEU A 168 -21.49 7.99 -12.27
C LEU A 168 -20.90 6.91 -13.17
N GLN A 169 -20.04 7.26 -14.13
CA GLN A 169 -19.31 6.29 -14.96
C GLN A 169 -18.39 5.41 -14.11
N PHE A 170 -17.67 6.00 -13.15
CA PHE A 170 -16.84 5.24 -12.20
C PHE A 170 -17.66 4.30 -11.32
N LYS A 171 -18.80 4.76 -10.80
CA LYS A 171 -19.74 3.92 -10.04
C LYS A 171 -20.23 2.73 -10.86
N ALA A 172 -20.58 2.96 -12.11
CA ALA A 172 -21.04 1.89 -13.02
C ALA A 172 -19.94 0.86 -13.32
N ALA A 173 -18.69 1.32 -13.44
CA ALA A 173 -17.53 0.46 -13.70
C ALA A 173 -17.09 -0.37 -12.47
N ILE A 174 -17.38 0.10 -11.25
CA ILE A 174 -16.97 -0.54 -9.99
C ILE A 174 -18.16 -0.56 -9.05
N PRO A 175 -18.95 -1.66 -9.04
CA PRO A 175 -20.22 -1.76 -8.30
C PRO A 175 -20.11 -1.63 -6.78
N ASP A 176 -18.92 -1.93 -6.22
CA ASP A 176 -18.68 -1.86 -4.77
C ASP A 176 -18.45 -0.44 -4.24
N GLN A 177 -18.60 0.57 -5.10
CA GLN A 177 -18.53 1.98 -4.72
C GLN A 177 -19.89 2.66 -4.67
N ASP A 178 -20.04 3.60 -3.74
CA ASP A 178 -21.15 4.54 -3.70
C ASP A 178 -20.70 5.96 -3.39
N PHE A 179 -21.47 6.94 -3.89
CA PHE A 179 -21.12 8.36 -3.81
C PHE A 179 -22.36 9.19 -3.46
N ALA A 180 -22.17 10.20 -2.60
CA ALA A 180 -23.18 11.20 -2.30
C ALA A 180 -22.53 12.59 -2.29
N LEU A 181 -22.93 13.46 -3.25
CA LEU A 181 -22.47 14.84 -3.33
C LEU A 181 -23.23 15.71 -2.32
N HIS A 182 -22.50 16.57 -1.63
CA HIS A 182 -23.06 17.55 -0.67
C HIS A 182 -23.16 18.94 -1.28
N PRO A 183 -24.03 19.83 -0.72
CA PRO A 183 -24.20 21.19 -1.20
C PRO A 183 -22.93 22.06 -1.16
N ASP A 184 -21.96 21.74 -0.30
CA ASP A 184 -20.66 22.40 -0.18
C ASP A 184 -19.61 21.90 -1.20
N GLY A 185 -20.01 21.01 -2.11
CA GLY A 185 -19.12 20.38 -3.10
C GLY A 185 -18.32 19.19 -2.57
N SER A 186 -18.35 18.90 -1.28
CA SER A 186 -17.73 17.68 -0.75
C SER A 186 -18.48 16.42 -1.20
N LEU A 187 -17.77 15.27 -1.20
CA LEU A 187 -18.33 14.01 -1.66
C LEU A 187 -18.16 12.95 -0.55
N THR A 188 -19.26 12.35 -0.09
CA THR A 188 -19.18 11.10 0.66
C THR A 188 -18.88 9.98 -0.32
N TYR A 189 -17.78 9.29 -0.07
CA TYR A 189 -17.34 8.12 -0.79
C TYR A 189 -17.45 6.90 0.10
N ARG A 190 -18.08 5.84 -0.41
CA ARG A 190 -18.16 4.54 0.25
C ARG A 190 -17.57 3.46 -0.65
N LEU A 191 -16.75 2.61 -0.07
CA LEU A 191 -16.20 1.43 -0.73
C LEU A 191 -16.46 0.20 0.12
N THR A 192 -17.06 -0.83 -0.47
CA THR A 192 -17.18 -2.15 0.16
C THR A 192 -16.04 -3.03 -0.31
N LEU A 193 -15.28 -3.58 0.64
CA LEU A 193 -14.09 -4.39 0.37
C LEU A 193 -14.02 -5.61 1.29
N ASP A 194 -13.18 -6.57 0.92
CA ASP A 194 -12.83 -7.72 1.75
C ASP A 194 -11.58 -7.38 2.58
N PRO A 195 -11.69 -7.27 3.92
CA PRO A 195 -10.53 -6.95 4.76
C PRO A 195 -9.53 -8.12 4.86
N VAL A 196 -9.97 -9.32 4.51
CA VAL A 196 -9.16 -10.54 4.43
C VAL A 196 -9.26 -11.10 3.02
N ARG A 197 -8.14 -11.14 2.32
CA ARG A 197 -8.08 -11.46 0.89
C ARG A 197 -7.00 -12.48 0.56
N PRO A 198 -7.09 -13.19 -0.58
CA PRO A 198 -5.98 -13.98 -1.10
C PRO A 198 -4.85 -13.06 -1.59
N SER A 199 -3.64 -13.61 -1.68
CA SER A 199 -2.48 -12.92 -2.25
C SER A 199 -2.49 -13.07 -3.78
N ALA A 200 -2.23 -11.98 -4.50
CA ALA A 200 -2.11 -12.00 -5.96
C ALA A 200 -0.95 -12.88 -6.44
N LEU A 201 0.11 -13.02 -5.65
CA LEU A 201 1.32 -13.78 -5.96
C LEU A 201 1.44 -15.09 -5.16
N GLY A 202 0.92 -15.14 -3.95
CA GLY A 202 1.08 -16.26 -3.02
C GLY A 202 -0.09 -17.27 -3.00
N GLY A 203 -1.02 -17.21 -3.96
CA GLY A 203 -2.15 -18.14 -4.10
C GLY A 203 -3.30 -17.89 -3.14
N GLU A 204 -4.19 -18.88 -2.98
CA GLU A 204 -5.51 -18.75 -2.37
C GLU A 204 -5.52 -18.55 -0.84
N THR A 205 -4.39 -18.71 -0.15
CA THR A 205 -4.32 -18.49 1.30
C THR A 205 -4.59 -17.03 1.62
N ARG A 206 -5.62 -16.80 2.41
CA ARG A 206 -6.09 -15.44 2.75
C ARG A 206 -5.29 -14.85 3.92
N GLY A 207 -5.15 -13.53 3.93
CA GLY A 207 -4.50 -12.76 4.99
C GLY A 207 -5.25 -11.48 5.30
N PHE A 208 -5.08 -10.95 6.50
CA PHE A 208 -5.58 -9.63 6.91
C PHE A 208 -4.69 -8.55 6.30
N ALA A 209 -5.10 -8.05 5.12
CA ALA A 209 -4.33 -7.06 4.36
C ALA A 209 -5.25 -5.92 3.88
N ASN A 210 -5.21 -4.80 4.60
CA ASN A 210 -6.07 -3.64 4.41
C ASN A 210 -5.41 -2.37 5.00
N ALA A 211 -6.14 -1.25 5.08
CA ALA A 211 -5.60 0.01 5.60
C ALA A 211 -6.26 0.48 6.92
N VAL A 212 -6.89 -0.42 7.66
CA VAL A 212 -7.60 -0.06 8.92
C VAL A 212 -6.63 0.38 10.01
N LEU A 213 -5.44 -0.24 10.10
CA LEU A 213 -4.45 0.04 11.15
C LEU A 213 -3.61 1.29 10.88
N GLY A 214 -3.58 1.78 9.63
CA GLY A 214 -2.80 2.93 9.19
C GLY A 214 -3.54 3.77 8.15
N PRO A 215 -4.72 4.32 8.48
CA PRO A 215 -5.43 5.18 7.53
C PRO A 215 -4.65 6.48 7.30
N SER A 216 -4.78 7.03 6.09
CA SER A 216 -4.22 8.35 5.79
C SER A 216 -4.80 9.43 6.70
N HIS A 217 -3.94 10.28 7.26
CA HIS A 217 -4.30 11.41 8.11
C HIS A 217 -4.33 12.77 7.38
N ASN A 218 -4.11 12.78 6.05
CA ASN A 218 -4.07 14.02 5.26
C ASN A 218 -5.43 14.72 5.16
N TYR A 219 -6.49 14.06 5.58
CA TYR A 219 -7.87 14.54 5.64
C TYR A 219 -8.63 13.72 6.70
N GLN A 220 -9.93 13.98 6.87
CA GLN A 220 -10.75 13.32 7.88
C GLN A 220 -10.56 11.78 7.84
N PRO A 221 -10.29 11.12 8.99
CA PRO A 221 -10.13 9.67 9.05
C PRO A 221 -11.35 8.94 8.49
N PRO A 222 -11.16 7.79 7.82
CA PRO A 222 -12.28 6.99 7.35
C PRO A 222 -13.06 6.38 8.53
N ARG A 223 -14.37 6.15 8.30
CA ARG A 223 -15.20 5.30 9.17
C ARG A 223 -15.27 3.92 8.57
N TYR A 224 -15.25 2.91 9.43
CA TYR A 224 -15.32 1.51 9.02
C TYR A 224 -16.53 0.84 9.66
N ALA A 225 -17.30 0.09 8.88
CA ALA A 225 -18.41 -0.73 9.35
C ALA A 225 -18.41 -2.09 8.65
N MET A 226 -18.77 -3.14 9.37
CA MET A 226 -18.93 -4.48 8.80
C MET A 226 -20.20 -4.57 7.97
N ALA A 227 -20.36 -5.63 7.17
CA ALA A 227 -21.54 -5.85 6.32
C ALA A 227 -22.88 -5.93 7.10
N ASP A 228 -22.82 -6.32 8.37
CA ASP A 228 -23.98 -6.32 9.27
C ASP A 228 -24.34 -4.93 9.82
N GLY A 229 -23.61 -3.87 9.43
CA GLY A 229 -23.82 -2.49 9.86
C GLY A 229 -23.14 -2.14 11.19
N THR A 230 -22.46 -3.07 11.84
CA THR A 230 -21.74 -2.77 13.09
C THR A 230 -20.44 -2.00 12.81
N GLU A 231 -20.23 -0.91 13.54
CA GLU A 231 -19.00 -0.12 13.41
C GLU A 231 -17.78 -0.90 13.93
N VAL A 232 -16.62 -0.67 13.30
CA VAL A 232 -15.32 -1.10 13.83
C VAL A 232 -14.89 -0.09 14.89
N THR A 233 -14.74 -0.56 16.13
CA THR A 233 -14.44 0.32 17.26
C THR A 233 -12.95 0.61 17.39
N PRO A 234 -12.56 1.73 18.04
CA PRO A 234 -11.16 2.01 18.35
C PRO A 234 -10.50 0.89 19.17
N GLU A 235 -11.22 0.29 20.12
CA GLU A 235 -10.72 -0.81 20.96
C GLU A 235 -10.44 -2.06 20.16
N GLU A 236 -11.28 -2.35 19.15
CA GLU A 236 -11.07 -3.46 18.22
C GLU A 236 -9.83 -3.23 17.35
N ILE A 237 -9.65 -1.99 16.86
CA ILE A 237 -8.47 -1.60 16.08
C ILE A 237 -7.21 -1.75 16.94
N GLU A 238 -7.21 -1.29 18.20
CA GLU A 238 -6.07 -1.44 19.11
C GLU A 238 -5.73 -2.90 19.39
N ARG A 239 -6.74 -3.74 19.59
CA ARG A 239 -6.53 -5.18 19.77
C ARG A 239 -5.82 -5.80 18.57
N ILE A 240 -6.28 -5.50 17.36
CA ILE A 240 -5.68 -6.02 16.12
C ILE A 240 -4.27 -5.43 15.94
N ARG A 241 -4.07 -4.16 16.27
CA ARG A 241 -2.74 -3.53 16.20
C ARG A 241 -1.75 -4.24 17.11
N ALA A 242 -2.14 -4.61 18.32
CA ALA A 242 -1.28 -5.35 19.24
C ALA A 242 -0.89 -6.73 18.67
N LEU A 243 -1.85 -7.48 18.09
CA LEU A 243 -1.58 -8.76 17.45
C LEU A 243 -0.67 -8.62 16.21
N ALA A 244 -0.86 -7.56 15.42
CA ALA A 244 -0.04 -7.29 14.26
C ALA A 244 1.39 -6.90 14.64
N GLU A 245 1.58 -6.13 15.72
CA GLU A 245 2.91 -5.75 16.20
C GLU A 245 3.75 -6.97 16.60
N GLU A 246 3.15 -8.03 17.16
CA GLU A 246 3.86 -9.27 17.52
C GLU A 246 4.52 -9.99 16.32
N VAL A 247 4.01 -9.76 15.11
CA VAL A 247 4.49 -10.38 13.87
C VAL A 247 5.09 -9.38 12.90
N THR A 248 5.22 -8.13 13.33
CA THR A 248 5.83 -7.06 12.55
C THR A 248 7.35 -7.14 12.57
N HIS A 249 7.96 -6.95 11.41
CA HIS A 249 9.40 -6.84 11.21
C HIS A 249 9.76 -5.41 10.80
N GLU A 250 11.03 -5.04 10.97
CA GLU A 250 11.53 -3.73 10.60
C GLU A 250 12.65 -3.84 9.56
N ILE A 251 12.55 -3.04 8.50
CA ILE A 251 13.65 -2.84 7.57
C ILE A 251 14.52 -1.72 8.11
N ASN A 252 15.73 -2.09 8.54
CA ASN A 252 16.80 -1.14 8.81
C ASN A 252 17.50 -0.83 7.48
N TRP A 253 17.12 0.29 6.88
CA TRP A 253 17.55 0.69 5.56
C TRP A 253 19.07 0.93 5.49
N GLN A 254 19.64 0.59 4.36
CA GLN A 254 20.97 1.02 3.93
C GLN A 254 20.84 1.76 2.59
N ASP A 255 21.79 2.65 2.30
CA ASP A 255 21.81 3.34 1.00
C ASP A 255 21.83 2.33 -0.15
N GLY A 256 20.95 2.53 -1.11
CA GLY A 256 20.82 1.64 -2.26
C GLY A 256 19.90 0.42 -2.04
N ASP A 257 19.31 0.23 -0.88
CA ASP A 257 18.37 -0.88 -0.66
C ASP A 257 17.08 -0.69 -1.46
N ILE A 258 16.55 -1.80 -2.02
CA ILE A 258 15.21 -1.88 -2.59
C ILE A 258 14.41 -2.95 -1.85
N ALA A 259 13.25 -2.60 -1.29
CA ALA A 259 12.28 -3.56 -0.78
C ALA A 259 11.13 -3.74 -1.77
N ILE A 260 10.70 -4.97 -1.98
CA ILE A 260 9.61 -5.34 -2.90
C ILE A 260 8.58 -6.14 -2.11
N LEU A 261 7.32 -5.73 -2.18
CA LEU A 261 6.22 -6.28 -1.38
C LEU A 261 5.06 -6.71 -2.27
N ASP A 262 4.45 -7.84 -1.96
CA ASP A 262 3.09 -8.20 -2.38
C ASP A 262 2.11 -7.37 -1.55
N ASN A 263 1.61 -6.29 -2.10
CA ASN A 263 0.70 -5.37 -1.43
C ASN A 263 -0.69 -5.96 -1.17
N THR A 264 -1.01 -7.09 -1.76
CA THR A 264 -2.26 -7.81 -1.51
C THR A 264 -2.22 -8.70 -0.28
N ARG A 265 -1.00 -8.92 0.28
CA ARG A 265 -0.73 -9.77 1.43
C ARG A 265 -0.03 -9.04 2.57
N VAL A 266 0.95 -8.19 2.25
CA VAL A 266 1.85 -7.58 3.22
C VAL A 266 1.46 -6.14 3.48
N MET A 267 1.11 -5.85 4.72
CA MET A 267 0.97 -4.48 5.20
C MET A 267 2.34 -3.91 5.53
N HIS A 268 2.48 -2.62 5.33
CA HIS A 268 3.67 -1.88 5.73
C HIS A 268 3.31 -0.59 6.45
N GLY A 269 4.27 -0.05 7.14
CA GLY A 269 4.16 1.22 7.86
C GLY A 269 5.54 1.81 8.08
N ARG A 270 5.65 2.74 9.01
CA ARG A 270 6.91 3.42 9.28
C ARG A 270 7.02 3.81 10.76
N ARG A 271 8.16 3.57 11.38
CA ARG A 271 8.50 4.17 12.67
C ARG A 271 8.72 5.68 12.50
N ALA A 272 8.64 6.43 13.59
CA ALA A 272 8.91 7.87 13.56
C ALA A 272 10.29 8.15 12.93
N ILE A 273 10.40 9.25 12.19
CA ILE A 273 11.64 9.71 11.58
C ILE A 273 12.36 10.57 12.59
N ALA A 274 13.51 10.12 13.08
CA ALA A 274 14.39 10.90 13.94
C ALA A 274 15.38 11.72 13.11
N ASP A 275 15.93 11.14 12.04
CA ASP A 275 16.78 11.83 11.07
C ASP A 275 16.01 12.07 9.77
N ALA A 276 15.75 13.35 9.46
CA ALA A 276 15.05 13.76 8.25
C ALA A 276 15.94 13.74 6.98
N ASN A 277 17.25 13.51 7.12
CA ASN A 277 18.19 13.43 5.99
C ASN A 277 18.10 12.06 5.33
N ARG A 278 16.96 11.81 4.67
CA ARG A 278 16.68 10.57 3.95
C ARG A 278 15.97 10.84 2.64
N ASN A 279 16.21 9.98 1.65
CA ASN A 279 15.47 9.96 0.40
C ASN A 279 14.93 8.56 0.16
N LEU A 280 13.62 8.39 0.33
CA LEU A 280 12.92 7.15 0.05
C LEU A 280 11.91 7.39 -1.08
N PHE A 281 11.93 6.52 -2.07
CA PHE A 281 11.02 6.55 -3.21
C PHE A 281 10.14 5.31 -3.22
N ILE A 282 8.97 5.43 -3.85
CA ILE A 282 8.02 4.35 -4.03
C ILE A 282 7.70 4.20 -5.51
N GLY A 283 7.66 2.97 -5.97
CA GLY A 283 7.07 2.58 -7.24
C GLY A 283 6.03 1.49 -6.98
N MET A 284 4.93 1.49 -7.72
CA MET A 284 3.86 0.54 -7.50
C MET A 284 3.08 0.25 -8.78
N GLY A 285 2.41 -0.90 -8.83
CA GLY A 285 1.63 -1.28 -10.00
C GLY A 285 0.92 -2.60 -9.86
N THR A 286 0.24 -2.98 -10.94
CA THR A 286 -0.45 -4.27 -11.08
C THR A 286 0.38 -5.24 -11.92
N ILE A 287 0.25 -6.55 -11.65
CA ILE A 287 0.88 -7.65 -12.39
C ILE A 287 0.07 -8.09 -13.61
#